data_0bbd6c47a737cc9a8bc1e7188c402a87
#
_entry.id   0bbd6c47a737cc9a8bc1e7188c402a87
#
_cell.length_a   1.000
_cell.length_b   1.000
_cell.length_c   1.000
_cell.angle_alpha   90.00
_cell.angle_beta   90.00
_cell.angle_gamma   90.00
#
_symmetry.space_group_name_H-M   'P 1'
#
loop_
_entity.id
_entity.type
_entity.pdbx_description
1 polymer ?
#
loop_
_entity_poly.entity_id
_entity_poly.type
_entity_poly.pdbx_seq_one_letter_code
_entity_poly.pdbx_strand_id
1 'polypeptide(L)'
;LERVTDDMLAYLERNDFIERTREGDAERLTATNLGHTVSRLYLDPMSAATIIDGIADADDPSALGLYHLVSRTPDMYQLYLRSGEREQYTQIAYDHETELLGAQPSEFEESRFEDWLAALKTARLLDDWASETDEDRITDRYGVGPGDIGGKVDTAEWLLGAAESLAGERGFGNVQAIREAKKRVQY
;
A
#
# COMPACT_ATOMS: atom_id res chain seq x y z
N LEU A 1 19.69 20.09 -8.37
CA LEU A 1 19.92 18.66 -8.63
C LEU A 1 20.55 17.95 -7.43
N GLU A 2 21.64 18.50 -6.87
CA GLU A 2 22.33 17.93 -5.69
C GLU A 2 21.41 17.80 -4.46
N ARG A 3 20.55 18.80 -4.21
CA ARG A 3 19.60 18.79 -3.09
C ARG A 3 18.58 17.66 -3.19
N VAL A 4 18.01 17.43 -4.37
CA VAL A 4 17.05 16.37 -4.61
C VAL A 4 17.69 15.00 -4.38
N THR A 5 18.93 14.84 -4.85
CA THR A 5 19.70 13.61 -4.67
C THR A 5 19.97 13.35 -3.18
N ASP A 6 20.40 14.38 -2.43
CA ASP A 6 20.66 14.27 -0.99
C ASP A 6 19.40 13.94 -0.21
N ASP A 7 18.27 14.54 -0.56
CA ASP A 7 16.98 14.27 0.08
C ASP A 7 16.52 12.83 -0.17
N MET A 8 16.70 12.31 -1.38
CA MET A 8 16.42 10.92 -1.74
C MET A 8 17.30 9.95 -0.97
N LEU A 9 18.59 10.21 -0.87
CA LEU A 9 19.53 9.38 -0.12
C LEU A 9 19.18 9.36 1.37
N ALA A 10 18.83 10.52 1.93
CA ALA A 10 18.40 10.62 3.33
C ALA A 10 17.11 9.83 3.58
N TYR A 11 16.18 9.86 2.64
CA TYR A 11 14.94 9.07 2.71
C TYR A 11 15.25 7.57 2.71
N LEU A 12 16.11 7.11 1.82
CA LEU A 12 16.48 5.70 1.71
C LEU A 12 17.22 5.22 2.97
N GLU A 13 18.07 6.06 3.55
CA GLU A 13 18.79 5.74 4.79
C GLU A 13 17.83 5.66 5.98
N ARG A 14 16.90 6.62 6.12
CA ARG A 14 15.91 6.61 7.20
C ARG A 14 15.00 5.39 7.18
N ASN A 15 14.70 4.86 6.00
CA ASN A 15 13.88 3.68 5.83
C ASN A 15 14.69 2.38 5.78
N ASP A 16 15.97 2.44 6.10
CA ASP A 16 16.88 1.30 6.20
C ASP A 16 17.09 0.55 4.88
N PHE A 17 16.97 1.26 3.76
CA PHE A 17 17.22 0.67 2.43
C PHE A 17 18.70 0.77 2.04
N ILE A 18 19.41 1.75 2.55
CA ILE A 18 20.84 1.95 2.33
C ILE A 18 21.55 2.27 3.65
N GLU A 19 22.86 2.01 3.68
CA GLU A 19 23.78 2.44 4.72
C GLU A 19 24.78 3.41 4.12
N ARG A 20 25.06 4.49 4.85
CA ARG A 20 26.09 5.47 4.49
C ARG A 20 27.25 5.33 5.46
N THR A 21 28.41 5.00 4.92
CA THR A 21 29.66 4.93 5.71
C THR A 21 30.67 5.92 5.17
N ARG A 22 31.46 6.51 6.06
CA ARG A 22 32.57 7.40 5.68
C ARG A 22 33.90 6.69 5.91
N GLU A 23 34.69 6.60 4.83
CA GLU A 23 36.07 6.15 4.89
C GLU A 23 36.96 7.36 4.46
N GLY A 24 37.51 8.10 5.44
CA GLY A 24 38.25 9.33 5.16
C GLY A 24 37.34 10.42 4.61
N ASP A 25 37.70 10.97 3.45
CA ASP A 25 36.88 11.98 2.74
C ASP A 25 35.88 11.39 1.77
N ALA A 26 35.87 10.05 1.60
CA ALA A 26 34.96 9.37 0.68
C ALA A 26 33.75 8.83 1.41
N GLU A 27 32.57 9.10 0.86
CA GLU A 27 31.30 8.55 1.30
C GLU A 27 31.02 7.26 0.53
N ARG A 28 30.66 6.19 1.25
CA ARG A 28 30.32 4.90 0.66
C ARG A 28 28.85 4.60 0.90
N LEU A 29 28.15 4.28 -0.16
CA LEU A 29 26.73 3.87 -0.12
C LEU A 29 26.64 2.37 -0.37
N THR A 30 25.96 1.67 0.52
CA THR A 30 25.73 0.21 0.40
C THR A 30 24.27 -0.09 0.62
N ALA A 31 23.68 -0.91 -0.26
CA ALA A 31 22.31 -1.37 -0.06
C ALA A 31 22.26 -2.36 1.10
N THR A 32 21.26 -2.19 1.97
CA THR A 32 20.97 -3.17 3.03
C THR A 32 20.31 -4.42 2.45
N ASN A 33 20.14 -5.48 3.25
CA ASN A 33 19.38 -6.65 2.83
C ASN A 33 17.95 -6.25 2.43
N LEU A 34 17.34 -5.34 3.19
CA LEU A 34 16.02 -4.79 2.86
C LEU A 34 16.03 -4.04 1.53
N GLY A 35 17.05 -3.20 1.29
CA GLY A 35 17.23 -2.48 0.03
C GLY A 35 17.39 -3.42 -1.16
N HIS A 36 18.12 -4.50 -1.01
CA HIS A 36 18.25 -5.53 -2.04
C HIS A 36 16.90 -6.21 -2.33
N THR A 37 16.13 -6.52 -1.30
CA THR A 37 14.80 -7.14 -1.45
C THR A 37 13.86 -6.21 -2.22
N VAL A 38 13.82 -4.94 -1.86
CA VAL A 38 12.99 -3.91 -2.55
C VAL A 38 13.40 -3.82 -4.02
N SER A 39 14.70 -3.80 -4.30
CA SER A 39 15.22 -3.75 -5.68
C SER A 39 14.82 -4.98 -6.49
N ARG A 40 14.93 -6.18 -5.92
CA ARG A 40 14.54 -7.42 -6.60
C ARG A 40 13.06 -7.49 -6.93
N LEU A 41 12.23 -6.88 -6.10
CA LEU A 41 10.77 -6.83 -6.29
C LEU A 41 10.35 -5.76 -7.30
N TYR A 42 11.27 -4.94 -7.77
CA TYR A 42 11.01 -3.78 -8.63
C TYR A 42 10.00 -2.81 -7.99
N LEU A 43 10.02 -2.75 -6.67
CA LEU A 43 9.08 -1.97 -5.88
C LEU A 43 9.60 -0.54 -5.69
N ASP A 44 8.71 0.44 -5.83
CA ASP A 44 9.04 1.82 -5.46
C ASP A 44 9.40 1.86 -3.97
N PRO A 45 10.53 2.45 -3.57
CA PRO A 45 10.90 2.56 -2.15
C PRO A 45 9.81 3.22 -1.30
N MET A 46 9.05 4.15 -1.84
CA MET A 46 7.92 4.78 -1.12
C MET A 46 6.79 3.78 -0.88
N SER A 47 6.52 2.88 -1.83
CA SER A 47 5.57 1.79 -1.65
C SER A 47 6.03 0.83 -0.56
N ALA A 48 7.32 0.45 -0.59
CA ALA A 48 7.91 -0.42 0.43
C ALA A 48 7.80 0.19 1.83
N ALA A 49 8.14 1.47 1.97
CA ALA A 49 8.06 2.18 3.25
C ALA A 49 6.61 2.23 3.76
N THR A 50 5.66 2.55 2.89
CA THR A 50 4.23 2.60 3.22
C THR A 50 3.75 1.23 3.73
N ILE A 51 4.09 0.17 3.03
CA ILE A 51 3.72 -1.20 3.40
C ILE A 51 4.32 -1.57 4.76
N ILE A 52 5.62 -1.39 4.93
CA ILE A 52 6.33 -1.73 6.17
C ILE A 52 5.72 -0.99 7.36
N ASP A 53 5.53 0.32 7.23
CA ASP A 53 4.97 1.15 8.31
C ASP A 53 3.54 0.71 8.67
N GLY A 54 2.75 0.32 7.68
CA GLY A 54 1.37 -0.12 7.91
C GLY A 54 1.25 -1.49 8.57
N ILE A 55 2.14 -2.43 8.26
CA ILE A 55 2.06 -3.80 8.80
C ILE A 55 2.90 -4.02 10.08
N ALA A 56 3.81 -3.09 10.40
CA ALA A 56 4.74 -3.25 11.52
C ALA A 56 4.02 -3.51 12.85
N ASP A 57 2.92 -2.80 13.10
CA ASP A 57 2.17 -2.88 14.36
C ASP A 57 0.85 -3.67 14.22
N ALA A 58 0.64 -4.33 13.08
CA ALA A 58 -0.58 -5.07 12.82
C ALA A 58 -0.37 -6.57 13.06
N ASP A 59 -0.89 -7.10 14.16
CA ASP A 59 -0.73 -8.51 14.51
C ASP A 59 -1.56 -9.43 13.62
N ASP A 60 -2.82 -9.06 13.36
CA ASP A 60 -3.73 -9.86 12.53
C ASP A 60 -4.55 -8.93 11.62
N PRO A 61 -3.91 -8.36 10.59
CA PRO A 61 -4.58 -7.43 9.70
C PRO A 61 -5.70 -8.11 8.90
N SER A 62 -6.83 -7.42 8.74
CA SER A 62 -7.93 -7.89 7.89
C SER A 62 -7.58 -7.74 6.41
N ALA A 63 -8.29 -8.47 5.55
CA ALA A 63 -8.14 -8.33 4.11
C ALA A 63 -8.41 -6.89 3.66
N LEU A 64 -9.49 -6.27 4.14
CA LEU A 64 -9.81 -4.88 3.80
C LEU A 64 -8.69 -3.92 4.23
N GLY A 65 -8.16 -4.08 5.43
CA GLY A 65 -7.04 -3.28 5.92
C GLY A 65 -5.81 -3.40 5.02
N LEU A 66 -5.49 -4.61 4.60
CA LEU A 66 -4.36 -4.87 3.69
C LEU A 66 -4.62 -4.30 2.29
N TYR A 67 -5.82 -4.45 1.74
CA TYR A 67 -6.17 -3.88 0.43
C TYR A 67 -6.12 -2.36 0.46
N HIS A 68 -6.56 -1.75 1.55
CA HIS A 68 -6.45 -0.30 1.75
C HIS A 68 -4.99 0.15 1.81
N LEU A 69 -4.16 -0.58 2.53
CA LEU A 69 -2.73 -0.28 2.66
C LEU A 69 -2.02 -0.28 1.30
N VAL A 70 -2.19 -1.36 0.52
CA VAL A 70 -1.55 -1.44 -0.80
C VAL A 70 -2.13 -0.42 -1.79
N SER A 71 -3.39 -0.04 -1.60
CA SER A 71 -4.04 0.99 -2.43
C SER A 71 -3.55 2.40 -2.13
N ARG A 72 -2.86 2.61 -1.00
CA ARG A 72 -2.22 3.90 -0.66
C ARG A 72 -0.82 4.04 -1.23
N THR A 73 -0.27 2.98 -1.83
CA THR A 73 1.08 3.04 -2.40
C THR A 73 1.08 3.79 -3.73
N PRO A 74 2.22 4.41 -4.11
CA PRO A 74 2.31 5.07 -5.42
C PRO A 74 2.23 4.11 -6.61
N ASP A 75 2.37 2.80 -6.40
CA ASP A 75 2.27 1.79 -7.46
C ASP A 75 0.83 1.45 -7.83
N MET A 76 -0.15 1.84 -7.00
CA MET A 76 -1.56 1.59 -7.28
C MET A 76 -2.23 2.82 -7.89
N TYR A 77 -2.92 2.63 -9.01
CA TYR A 77 -3.80 3.64 -9.58
C TYR A 77 -5.14 3.60 -8.84
N GLN A 78 -5.34 4.57 -7.96
CA GLN A 78 -6.56 4.68 -7.16
C GLN A 78 -7.77 5.07 -8.01
N LEU A 79 -8.94 4.62 -7.58
CA LEU A 79 -10.20 5.12 -8.11
C LEU A 79 -10.42 6.57 -7.65
N TYR A 80 -11.01 7.39 -8.52
CA TYR A 80 -11.38 8.75 -8.15
C TYR A 80 -12.66 8.76 -7.33
N LEU A 81 -12.70 9.65 -6.33
CA LEU A 81 -13.95 9.97 -5.65
C LEU A 81 -14.82 10.85 -6.55
N ARG A 82 -16.05 10.42 -6.76
CA ARG A 82 -17.03 11.22 -7.48
C ARG A 82 -17.66 12.27 -6.57
N SER A 83 -18.29 13.26 -7.17
CA SER A 83 -19.08 14.23 -6.42
C SER A 83 -20.14 13.52 -5.58
N GLY A 84 -20.19 13.83 -4.29
CA GLY A 84 -21.10 13.20 -3.34
C GLY A 84 -20.62 11.92 -2.67
N GLU A 85 -19.52 11.33 -3.16
CA GLU A 85 -18.97 10.12 -2.57
C GLU A 85 -18.10 10.38 -1.33
N ARG A 86 -17.58 11.58 -1.19
CA ARG A 86 -16.69 11.93 -0.06
C ARG A 86 -17.35 11.65 1.29
N GLU A 87 -18.58 12.07 1.45
CA GLU A 87 -19.33 11.87 2.70
C GLU A 87 -19.58 10.39 2.97
N GLN A 88 -19.96 9.64 1.93
CA GLN A 88 -20.18 8.20 1.99
C GLN A 88 -18.90 7.46 2.44
N TYR A 89 -17.77 7.74 1.82
CA TYR A 89 -16.51 7.06 2.15
C TYR A 89 -15.92 7.54 3.47
N THR A 90 -16.19 8.77 3.89
CA THR A 90 -15.84 9.25 5.22
C THR A 90 -16.55 8.39 6.29
N GLN A 91 -17.83 8.13 6.11
CA GLN A 91 -18.57 7.28 7.05
C GLN A 91 -18.02 5.84 7.05
N ILE A 92 -17.73 5.30 5.88
CA ILE A 92 -17.14 3.96 5.76
C ILE A 92 -15.78 3.90 6.46
N ALA A 93 -14.96 4.94 6.33
CA ALA A 93 -13.67 5.02 7.01
C ALA A 93 -13.80 4.96 8.52
N TYR A 94 -14.77 5.67 9.09
CA TYR A 94 -15.04 5.62 10.53
C TYR A 94 -15.62 4.28 10.96
N ASP A 95 -16.49 3.68 10.16
CA ASP A 95 -17.09 2.37 10.45
C ASP A 95 -16.04 1.24 10.49
N HIS A 96 -14.98 1.38 9.70
CA HIS A 96 -13.90 0.40 9.60
C HIS A 96 -12.59 0.88 10.22
N GLU A 97 -12.63 1.88 11.08
CA GLU A 97 -11.46 2.52 11.68
C GLU A 97 -10.49 1.52 12.32
N THR A 98 -11.02 0.49 12.99
CA THR A 98 -10.20 -0.54 13.65
C THR A 98 -9.53 -1.50 12.67
N GLU A 99 -10.04 -1.62 11.45
CA GLU A 99 -9.49 -2.52 10.43
C GLU A 99 -8.43 -1.85 9.57
N LEU A 100 -8.52 -0.52 9.36
CA LEU A 100 -7.61 0.21 8.50
C LEU A 100 -6.25 0.36 9.18
N LEU A 101 -5.19 0.12 8.42
CA LEU A 101 -3.81 0.14 8.92
C LEU A 101 -3.21 1.54 8.77
N GLY A 102 -2.44 1.94 9.78
CA GLY A 102 -1.83 3.26 9.81
C GLY A 102 -2.75 4.32 10.41
N ALA A 103 -2.28 5.56 10.45
CA ALA A 103 -3.01 6.68 11.03
C ALA A 103 -3.88 7.37 9.98
N GLN A 104 -5.18 7.40 10.22
CA GLN A 104 -6.11 8.13 9.36
C GLN A 104 -5.80 9.63 9.42
N PRO A 105 -5.62 10.31 8.26
CA PRO A 105 -5.42 11.75 8.24
C PRO A 105 -6.64 12.49 8.78
N SER A 106 -6.42 13.70 9.29
CA SER A 106 -7.51 14.59 9.71
C SER A 106 -8.30 15.05 8.47
N GLU A 107 -9.61 15.24 8.63
CA GLU A 107 -10.47 15.84 7.61
C GLU A 107 -9.98 17.22 7.15
N PHE A 108 -9.23 17.92 8.00
CA PHE A 108 -8.65 19.22 7.69
C PHE A 108 -7.41 19.15 6.80
N GLU A 109 -6.80 17.98 6.68
CA GLU A 109 -5.72 17.71 5.75
C GLU A 109 -6.32 17.22 4.42
N GLU A 110 -7.03 18.10 3.73
CA GLU A 110 -7.90 17.78 2.58
C GLU A 110 -7.29 16.80 1.57
N SER A 111 -6.07 17.07 1.09
CA SER A 111 -5.41 16.26 0.09
C SER A 111 -5.10 14.84 0.60
N ARG A 112 -4.56 14.74 1.80
CA ARG A 112 -4.22 13.44 2.41
C ARG A 112 -5.46 12.64 2.77
N PHE A 113 -6.50 13.33 3.24
CA PHE A 113 -7.76 12.68 3.58
C PHE A 113 -8.47 12.17 2.33
N GLU A 114 -8.48 12.95 1.25
CA GLU A 114 -9.02 12.52 -0.04
C GLU A 114 -8.29 11.29 -0.59
N ASP A 115 -6.96 11.26 -0.51
CA ASP A 115 -6.17 10.09 -0.92
C ASP A 115 -6.52 8.86 -0.08
N TRP A 116 -6.73 9.04 1.22
CA TRP A 116 -7.16 7.98 2.13
C TRP A 116 -8.51 7.39 1.71
N LEU A 117 -9.46 8.26 1.37
CA LEU A 117 -10.79 7.84 0.92
C LEU A 117 -10.76 7.19 -0.46
N ALA A 118 -9.96 7.71 -1.39
CA ALA A 118 -9.78 7.13 -2.71
C ALA A 118 -9.17 5.73 -2.61
N ALA A 119 -8.19 5.55 -1.73
CA ALA A 119 -7.61 4.24 -1.42
C ALA A 119 -8.65 3.30 -0.82
N LEU A 120 -9.52 3.81 0.04
CA LEU A 120 -10.61 3.02 0.64
C LEU A 120 -11.62 2.56 -0.42
N LYS A 121 -12.00 3.44 -1.34
CA LYS A 121 -12.85 3.07 -2.47
C LYS A 121 -12.22 1.95 -3.30
N THR A 122 -10.93 2.07 -3.61
CA THR A 122 -10.16 1.06 -4.33
C THR A 122 -10.10 -0.26 -3.57
N ALA A 123 -9.86 -0.19 -2.26
CA ALA A 123 -9.83 -1.36 -1.38
C ALA A 123 -11.17 -2.09 -1.34
N ARG A 124 -12.27 -1.36 -1.36
CA ARG A 124 -13.60 -1.96 -1.37
C ARG A 124 -13.91 -2.67 -2.69
N LEU A 125 -13.42 -2.14 -3.81
CA LEU A 125 -13.49 -2.84 -5.09
C LEU A 125 -12.73 -4.18 -4.99
N LEU A 126 -11.52 -4.17 -4.45
CA LEU A 126 -10.71 -5.38 -4.28
C LEU A 126 -11.37 -6.37 -3.31
N ASP A 127 -11.99 -5.88 -2.25
CA ASP A 127 -12.70 -6.72 -1.29
C ASP A 127 -13.95 -7.35 -1.91
N ASP A 128 -14.69 -6.61 -2.71
CA ASP A 128 -15.83 -7.13 -3.47
C ASP A 128 -15.39 -8.22 -4.45
N TRP A 129 -14.26 -7.99 -5.14
CA TRP A 129 -13.66 -9.00 -6.03
C TRP A 129 -13.27 -10.25 -5.26
N ALA A 130 -12.57 -10.09 -4.15
CA ALA A 130 -12.12 -11.20 -3.30
C ALA A 130 -13.28 -11.97 -2.67
N SER A 131 -14.42 -11.31 -2.49
CA SER A 131 -15.66 -11.93 -1.98
C SER A 131 -16.53 -12.52 -3.08
N GLU A 132 -16.01 -12.62 -4.29
CA GLU A 132 -16.67 -13.21 -5.45
C GLU A 132 -17.95 -12.47 -5.87
N THR A 133 -17.99 -11.15 -5.64
CA THR A 133 -19.08 -10.32 -6.14
C THR A 133 -19.05 -10.33 -7.67
N ASP A 134 -20.22 -10.44 -8.28
CA ASP A 134 -20.35 -10.45 -9.74
C ASP A 134 -19.68 -9.24 -10.40
N GLU A 135 -18.93 -9.50 -11.46
CA GLU A 135 -18.15 -8.46 -12.18
C GLU A 135 -19.04 -7.30 -12.66
N ASP A 136 -20.25 -7.61 -13.17
CA ASP A 136 -21.19 -6.59 -13.61
C ASP A 136 -21.61 -5.66 -12.45
N ARG A 137 -21.76 -6.20 -11.26
CA ARG A 137 -22.07 -5.41 -10.06
C ARG A 137 -20.91 -4.51 -9.67
N ILE A 138 -19.69 -5.01 -9.79
CA ILE A 138 -18.47 -4.23 -9.50
C ILE A 138 -18.33 -3.09 -10.50
N THR A 139 -18.51 -3.37 -11.80
CA THR A 139 -18.44 -2.33 -12.84
C THR A 139 -19.49 -1.24 -12.63
N ASP A 140 -20.71 -1.62 -12.28
CA ASP A 140 -21.80 -0.67 -12.01
C ASP A 140 -21.52 0.15 -10.73
N ARG A 141 -21.11 -0.52 -9.66
CA ARG A 141 -20.89 0.14 -8.36
C ARG A 141 -19.76 1.15 -8.39
N TYR A 142 -18.66 0.81 -9.05
CA TYR A 142 -17.44 1.66 -9.05
C TYR A 142 -17.28 2.45 -10.34
N GLY A 143 -18.10 2.20 -11.34
CA GLY A 143 -18.06 2.92 -12.61
C GLY A 143 -16.78 2.67 -13.41
N VAL A 144 -16.31 1.44 -13.44
CA VAL A 144 -15.07 1.05 -14.10
C VAL A 144 -15.34 -0.08 -15.10
N GLY A 145 -14.44 -0.24 -16.07
CA GLY A 145 -14.50 -1.36 -17.00
C GLY A 145 -13.83 -2.62 -16.45
N PRO A 146 -14.11 -3.78 -17.06
CA PRO A 146 -13.46 -5.05 -16.65
C PRO A 146 -11.94 -5.01 -16.70
N GLY A 147 -11.36 -4.29 -17.68
CA GLY A 147 -9.92 -4.11 -17.78
C GLY A 147 -9.32 -3.35 -16.60
N ASP A 148 -10.04 -2.36 -16.10
CA ASP A 148 -9.61 -1.59 -14.92
C ASP A 148 -9.63 -2.45 -13.66
N ILE A 149 -10.63 -3.31 -13.51
CA ILE A 149 -10.73 -4.25 -12.41
C ILE A 149 -9.53 -5.21 -12.46
N GLY A 150 -9.28 -5.82 -13.62
CA GLY A 150 -8.17 -6.75 -13.83
C GLY A 150 -6.82 -6.11 -13.50
N GLY A 151 -6.60 -4.89 -13.96
CA GLY A 151 -5.37 -4.15 -13.70
C GLY A 151 -5.15 -3.90 -12.21
N LYS A 152 -6.19 -3.52 -11.48
CA LYS A 152 -6.11 -3.28 -10.03
C LYS A 152 -5.90 -4.58 -9.24
N VAL A 153 -6.56 -5.63 -9.64
CA VAL A 153 -6.40 -6.98 -9.04
C VAL A 153 -4.97 -7.47 -9.21
N ASP A 154 -4.42 -7.38 -10.41
CA ASP A 154 -3.03 -7.78 -10.70
C ASP A 154 -2.03 -6.97 -9.88
N THR A 155 -2.23 -5.66 -9.80
CA THR A 155 -1.38 -4.77 -9.01
C THR A 155 -1.47 -5.11 -7.51
N ALA A 156 -2.66 -5.33 -7.00
CA ALA A 156 -2.87 -5.72 -5.60
C ALA A 156 -2.20 -7.05 -5.27
N GLU A 157 -2.31 -8.04 -6.15
CA GLU A 157 -1.66 -9.33 -5.98
C GLU A 157 -0.14 -9.17 -5.90
N TRP A 158 0.44 -8.40 -6.81
CA TRP A 158 1.87 -8.11 -6.82
C TRP A 158 2.31 -7.39 -5.54
N LEU A 159 1.59 -6.34 -5.13
CA LEU A 159 1.91 -5.57 -3.92
C LEU A 159 1.76 -6.40 -2.65
N LEU A 160 0.76 -7.28 -2.58
CA LEU A 160 0.59 -8.19 -1.44
C LEU A 160 1.69 -9.24 -1.40
N GLY A 161 2.14 -9.73 -2.55
CA GLY A 161 3.32 -10.60 -2.64
C GLY A 161 4.58 -9.89 -2.15
N ALA A 162 4.75 -8.63 -2.50
CA ALA A 162 5.83 -7.79 -1.98
C ALA A 162 5.72 -7.60 -0.48
N ALA A 163 4.52 -7.32 0.03
CA ALA A 163 4.26 -7.18 1.47
C ALA A 163 4.60 -8.46 2.24
N GLU A 164 4.26 -9.61 1.70
CA GLU A 164 4.62 -10.91 2.27
C GLU A 164 6.15 -11.08 2.38
N SER A 165 6.87 -10.74 1.32
CA SER A 165 8.34 -10.81 1.30
C SER A 165 8.96 -9.83 2.31
N LEU A 166 8.45 -8.60 2.38
CA LEU A 166 8.94 -7.59 3.32
C LEU A 166 8.65 -7.97 4.78
N ALA A 167 7.47 -8.51 5.05
CA ALA A 167 7.11 -9.01 6.38
C ALA A 167 8.04 -10.15 6.82
N GLY A 168 8.35 -11.06 5.91
CA GLY A 168 9.32 -12.14 6.16
C GLY A 168 10.72 -11.62 6.44
N GLU A 169 11.19 -10.65 5.66
CA GLU A 169 12.51 -10.02 5.83
C GLU A 169 12.63 -9.30 7.18
N ARG A 170 11.55 -8.65 7.62
CA ARG A 170 11.51 -7.94 8.90
C ARG A 170 11.18 -8.84 10.10
N GLY A 171 10.81 -10.09 9.87
CA GLY A 171 10.42 -11.02 10.93
C GLY A 171 9.08 -10.69 11.57
N PHE A 172 8.16 -10.07 10.83
CA PHE A 172 6.81 -9.77 11.33
C PHE A 172 5.96 -11.03 11.42
N GLY A 173 5.08 -11.11 12.42
CA GLY A 173 4.23 -12.27 12.67
C GLY A 173 2.96 -12.34 11.81
N ASN A 174 2.78 -11.44 10.85
CA ASN A 174 1.55 -11.29 10.06
C ASN A 174 1.64 -11.85 8.62
N VAL A 175 2.69 -12.61 8.31
CA VAL A 175 2.91 -13.17 6.96
C VAL A 175 1.71 -14.00 6.49
N GLN A 176 1.12 -14.79 7.37
CA GLN A 176 0.01 -15.67 7.02
C GLN A 176 -1.24 -14.86 6.64
N ALA A 177 -1.55 -13.81 7.37
CA ALA A 177 -2.69 -12.92 7.06
C ALA A 177 -2.53 -12.27 5.69
N ILE A 178 -1.31 -11.82 5.38
CA ILE A 178 -0.98 -11.21 4.08
C ILE A 178 -1.14 -12.24 2.96
N ARG A 179 -0.65 -13.45 3.17
CA ARG A 179 -0.75 -14.55 2.21
C ARG A 179 -2.20 -14.91 1.92
N GLU A 180 -3.04 -14.95 2.93
CA GLU A 180 -4.48 -15.25 2.77
C GLU A 180 -5.20 -14.15 1.99
N ALA A 181 -4.94 -12.88 2.29
CA ALA A 181 -5.51 -11.75 1.54
C ALA A 181 -5.10 -11.81 0.07
N LYS A 182 -3.83 -12.12 -0.20
CA LYS A 182 -3.30 -12.29 -1.56
C LYS A 182 -4.02 -13.42 -2.31
N LYS A 183 -4.20 -14.57 -1.66
CA LYS A 183 -4.90 -15.71 -2.27
C LYS A 183 -6.35 -15.38 -2.62
N ARG A 184 -7.03 -14.65 -1.75
CA ARG A 184 -8.42 -14.28 -1.99
C ARG A 184 -8.59 -13.38 -3.22
N VAL A 185 -7.63 -12.51 -3.48
CA VAL A 185 -7.69 -11.60 -4.63
C VAL A 185 -7.26 -12.29 -5.94
N GLN A 186 -6.50 -13.37 -5.87
CA GLN A 186 -6.08 -14.16 -7.04
C GLN A 186 -7.24 -14.84 -7.77
N TYR A 187 -8.30 -15.14 -7.08
CA TYR A 187 -9.45 -15.86 -7.60
C TYR A 187 -10.65 -14.92 -7.65
#